data_8e792fcaf2c5fc93a81e645d5f24d42c
#
_entry.id   8e792fcaf2c5fc93a81e645d5f24d42c
#
_cell.length_a   1.000
_cell.length_b   1.000
_cell.length_c   1.000
_cell.angle_alpha   90.00
_cell.angle_beta   90.00
_cell.angle_gamma   90.00
#
_symmetry.space_group_name_H-M   'P 1'
#
loop_
_entity.id
_entity.type
_entity.pdbx_description
1 polymer ?
#
loop_
_entity_poly.entity_id
_entity_poly.type
_entity_poly.pdbx_seq_one_letter_code
_entity_poly.pdbx_strand_id
1 'polypeptide(L)'
;FAVACYHLGWWQYDRHLAKAERNERLDEHYRGEAVPLGEVLTPSGLAVQDGWRRVTVTGTYEAGPVFVRGRSLDGEAGLEVLWGLRPDAGGPGVVVNRGFVRPSDQGASVLPSVPPAPDGEVTVTGWARRGEASRGKEAAAGTVASINLPEVAAQMALTDVLPDYVLLDSERTADGTTPQRPQPLG
;
A
#
# COMPACT_ATOMS: atom_id res chain seq x y z
N PHE A 1 -29.57 30.74 26.13
CA PHE A 1 -29.81 29.38 25.60
C PHE A 1 -29.80 29.39 24.06
N ALA A 2 -30.51 30.26 23.38
CA ALA A 2 -30.63 30.33 21.90
C ALA A 2 -29.28 30.60 21.21
N VAL A 3 -28.40 31.44 21.76
CA VAL A 3 -27.07 31.75 21.19
C VAL A 3 -26.14 30.52 21.20
N ALA A 4 -26.20 29.72 22.27
CA ALA A 4 -25.41 28.49 22.37
C ALA A 4 -25.85 27.43 21.32
N CYS A 5 -27.16 27.33 21.10
CA CYS A 5 -27.70 26.42 20.06
C CYS A 5 -27.29 26.86 18.62
N TYR A 6 -27.23 28.17 18.39
CA TYR A 6 -26.80 28.73 17.11
C TYR A 6 -25.32 28.45 16.83
N HIS A 7 -24.44 28.64 17.83
CA HIS A 7 -23.01 28.31 17.69
C HIS A 7 -22.73 26.82 17.54
N LEU A 8 -23.49 25.96 18.25
CA LEU A 8 -23.37 24.50 18.06
C LEU A 8 -23.84 24.08 16.67
N GLY A 9 -24.91 24.66 16.13
CA GLY A 9 -25.42 24.38 14.80
C GLY A 9 -24.41 24.76 13.70
N TRP A 10 -23.82 25.96 13.83
CA TRP A 10 -22.75 26.40 12.90
C TRP A 10 -21.52 25.52 12.97
N TRP A 11 -21.05 25.15 14.15
CA TRP A 11 -19.91 24.26 14.32
C TRP A 11 -20.15 22.86 13.76
N GLN A 12 -21.37 22.33 13.90
CA GLN A 12 -21.73 21.04 13.27
C GLN A 12 -21.82 21.17 11.75
N TYR A 13 -22.32 22.27 11.23
CA TYR A 13 -22.43 22.53 9.80
C TYR A 13 -21.06 22.66 9.14
N ASP A 14 -20.14 23.44 9.71
CA ASP A 14 -18.75 23.55 9.23
C ASP A 14 -18.01 22.19 9.25
N ARG A 15 -18.27 21.41 10.26
CA ARG A 15 -17.68 20.06 10.38
C ARG A 15 -18.25 19.09 9.34
N HIS A 16 -19.51 19.25 8.95
CA HIS A 16 -20.13 18.47 7.86
C HIS A 16 -19.58 18.86 6.50
N LEU A 17 -19.40 20.15 6.24
CA LEU A 17 -18.81 20.63 4.98
C LEU A 17 -17.36 20.17 4.83
N ALA A 18 -16.55 20.31 5.86
CA ALA A 18 -15.15 19.84 5.84
C ALA A 18 -15.02 18.32 5.65
N LYS A 19 -16.00 17.53 6.15
CA LYS A 19 -16.07 16.09 5.88
C LYS A 19 -16.48 15.79 4.44
N ALA A 20 -17.47 16.52 3.90
CA ALA A 20 -17.94 16.32 2.53
C ALA A 20 -16.83 16.64 1.51
N GLU A 21 -16.15 17.79 1.64
CA GLU A 21 -15.02 18.16 0.79
C GLU A 21 -13.84 17.17 0.87
N ARG A 22 -13.58 16.62 2.05
CA ARG A 22 -12.55 15.60 2.22
C ARG A 22 -12.93 14.28 1.57
N ASN A 23 -14.19 13.86 1.69
CA ASN A 23 -14.68 12.64 1.06
C ASN A 23 -14.72 12.78 -0.47
N GLU A 24 -15.09 13.92 -0.99
CA GLU A 24 -15.12 14.21 -2.42
C GLU A 24 -13.70 14.15 -3.02
N ARG A 25 -12.70 14.75 -2.36
CA ARG A 25 -11.29 14.64 -2.75
C ARG A 25 -10.77 13.21 -2.67
N LEU A 26 -11.15 12.44 -1.65
CA LEU A 26 -10.77 11.04 -1.53
C LEU A 26 -11.39 10.21 -2.67
N ASP A 27 -12.64 10.46 -3.03
CA ASP A 27 -13.29 9.79 -4.18
C ASP A 27 -12.64 10.16 -5.51
N GLU A 28 -12.28 11.43 -5.72
CA GLU A 28 -11.54 11.89 -6.90
C GLU A 28 -10.14 11.25 -6.98
N HIS A 29 -9.43 11.15 -5.85
CA HIS A 29 -8.11 10.52 -5.81
C HIS A 29 -8.18 9.01 -6.01
N TYR A 30 -9.19 8.37 -5.44
CA TYR A 30 -9.37 6.91 -5.49
C TYR A 30 -9.79 6.44 -6.89
N ARG A 31 -10.70 7.17 -7.54
CA ARG A 31 -11.27 6.83 -8.86
C ARG A 31 -10.63 7.60 -10.01
N GLY A 32 -9.77 8.56 -9.71
CA GLY A 32 -9.12 9.40 -10.69
C GLY A 32 -8.17 8.63 -11.61
N GLU A 33 -7.75 9.29 -12.67
CA GLU A 33 -6.71 8.79 -13.55
C GLU A 33 -5.40 8.60 -12.77
N ALA A 34 -4.70 7.51 -13.07
CA ALA A 34 -3.41 7.22 -12.44
C ALA A 34 -2.34 8.18 -12.94
N VAL A 35 -1.63 8.81 -12.02
CA VAL A 35 -0.50 9.69 -12.32
C VAL A 35 0.83 8.96 -12.08
N PRO A 36 1.95 9.37 -12.71
CA PRO A 36 3.26 8.80 -12.44
C PRO A 36 3.59 8.82 -10.94
N LEU A 37 4.12 7.70 -10.41
CA LEU A 37 4.44 7.56 -8.99
C LEU A 37 5.32 8.69 -8.46
N GLY A 38 6.33 9.11 -9.23
CA GLY A 38 7.29 10.16 -8.82
C GLY A 38 6.68 11.55 -8.65
N GLU A 39 5.47 11.80 -9.14
CA GLU A 39 4.74 13.05 -8.91
C GLU A 39 4.09 13.10 -7.53
N VAL A 40 3.85 11.94 -6.92
CA VAL A 40 3.08 11.79 -5.68
C VAL A 40 3.97 11.32 -4.53
N LEU A 41 4.82 10.33 -4.79
CA LEU A 41 5.67 9.70 -3.80
C LEU A 41 7.14 10.07 -4.04
N THR A 42 7.70 10.81 -3.11
CA THR A 42 9.09 11.29 -3.17
C THR A 42 9.92 10.67 -2.04
N PRO A 43 11.26 10.82 -2.04
CA PRO A 43 12.10 10.42 -0.90
C PRO A 43 11.71 11.09 0.42
N SER A 44 11.02 12.23 0.38
CA SER A 44 10.47 12.90 1.57
C SER A 44 9.14 12.32 2.04
N GLY A 45 8.61 11.36 1.32
CA GLY A 45 7.33 10.71 1.59
C GLY A 45 6.13 11.31 0.86
N LEU A 46 4.99 10.72 1.14
CA LEU A 46 3.69 11.09 0.62
C LEU A 46 3.14 12.33 1.34
N ALA A 47 2.72 13.36 0.62
CA ALA A 47 2.05 14.50 1.22
C ALA A 47 0.71 14.09 1.86
N VAL A 48 0.26 14.84 2.89
CA VAL A 48 -0.94 14.46 3.68
C VAL A 48 -2.19 14.35 2.81
N GLN A 49 -2.31 15.23 1.82
CA GLN A 49 -3.44 15.30 0.91
C GLN A 49 -3.44 14.18 -0.15
N ASP A 50 -2.29 13.55 -0.42
CA ASP A 50 -2.11 12.60 -1.52
C ASP A 50 -2.34 11.14 -1.11
N GLY A 51 -2.78 10.89 0.12
CA GLY A 51 -3.24 9.58 0.54
C GLY A 51 -4.35 9.05 -0.38
N TRP A 52 -4.26 7.79 -0.80
CA TRP A 52 -5.18 7.17 -1.77
C TRP A 52 -5.12 7.76 -3.19
N ARG A 53 -4.08 8.51 -3.51
CA ARG A 53 -3.87 8.95 -4.89
C ARG A 53 -3.55 7.76 -5.78
N ARG A 54 -4.26 7.64 -6.90
CA ARG A 54 -4.02 6.59 -7.88
C ARG A 54 -2.74 6.89 -8.64
N VAL A 55 -1.82 5.93 -8.67
CA VAL A 55 -0.48 6.07 -9.26
C VAL A 55 -0.15 4.90 -10.17
N THR A 56 0.78 5.14 -11.08
CA THR A 56 1.35 4.11 -11.95
C THR A 56 2.87 4.17 -11.92
N VAL A 57 3.51 3.01 -11.99
CA VAL A 57 4.97 2.86 -12.08
C VAL A 57 5.32 1.64 -12.91
N THR A 58 6.31 1.79 -13.80
CA THR A 58 6.89 0.68 -14.55
C THR A 58 8.24 0.33 -13.96
N GLY A 59 8.53 -0.95 -13.81
CA GLY A 59 9.77 -1.44 -13.22
C GLY A 59 9.83 -2.95 -13.15
N THR A 60 10.77 -3.45 -12.37
CA THR A 60 11.01 -4.88 -12.18
C THR A 60 10.95 -5.24 -10.71
N TYR A 61 10.24 -6.30 -10.34
CA TYR A 61 10.27 -6.82 -8.98
C TYR A 61 11.66 -7.43 -8.70
N GLU A 62 12.27 -7.02 -7.59
CA GLU A 62 13.64 -7.42 -7.25
C GLU A 62 13.74 -8.18 -5.91
N ALA A 63 12.76 -8.04 -5.04
CA ALA A 63 12.80 -8.64 -3.70
C ALA A 63 11.40 -8.97 -3.17
N GLY A 64 11.31 -10.03 -2.38
CA GLY A 64 10.09 -10.50 -1.73
C GLY A 64 9.87 -12.00 -1.92
N PRO A 65 8.76 -12.56 -1.43
CA PRO A 65 7.74 -11.87 -0.67
C PRO A 65 8.13 -11.61 0.79
N VAL A 66 7.62 -10.53 1.37
CA VAL A 66 7.58 -10.30 2.81
C VAL A 66 6.12 -10.26 3.26
N PHE A 67 5.81 -10.96 4.35
CA PHE A 67 4.44 -11.12 4.83
C PHE A 67 4.16 -10.21 6.02
N VAL A 68 3.07 -9.44 5.97
CA VAL A 68 2.58 -8.62 7.09
C VAL A 68 1.61 -9.46 7.92
N ARG A 69 1.95 -9.72 9.17
CA ARG A 69 1.12 -10.53 10.09
C ARG A 69 0.00 -9.70 10.72
N GLY A 70 -1.04 -10.41 11.17
CA GLY A 70 -2.14 -9.81 11.93
C GLY A 70 -3.05 -8.95 11.07
N ARG A 71 -3.24 -9.34 9.81
CA ARG A 71 -4.17 -8.71 8.87
C ARG A 71 -5.48 -9.48 8.82
N SER A 72 -6.51 -8.81 8.35
CA SER A 72 -7.80 -9.44 8.06
C SER A 72 -8.42 -8.81 6.82
N LEU A 73 -9.13 -9.63 6.06
CA LEU A 73 -9.91 -9.23 4.90
C LEU A 73 -11.28 -9.90 5.00
N ASP A 74 -12.37 -9.13 4.89
CA ASP A 74 -13.75 -9.62 4.99
C ASP A 74 -14.04 -10.47 6.24
N GLY A 75 -13.36 -10.14 7.36
CA GLY A 75 -13.49 -10.87 8.62
C GLY A 75 -12.62 -12.12 8.73
N GLU A 76 -11.90 -12.51 7.69
CA GLU A 76 -10.95 -13.62 7.71
C GLU A 76 -9.55 -13.13 8.10
N ALA A 77 -8.91 -13.79 9.06
CA ALA A 77 -7.54 -13.50 9.44
C ALA A 77 -6.54 -14.00 8.39
N GLY A 78 -5.46 -13.26 8.18
CA GLY A 78 -4.42 -13.64 7.23
C GLY A 78 -3.22 -12.71 7.23
N LEU A 79 -2.57 -12.64 6.09
CA LEU A 79 -1.35 -11.88 5.87
C LEU A 79 -1.46 -11.06 4.58
N GLU A 80 -0.88 -9.87 4.58
CA GLU A 80 -0.65 -9.12 3.36
C GLU A 80 0.73 -9.46 2.79
N VAL A 81 0.88 -9.37 1.48
CA VAL A 81 2.08 -9.82 0.76
C VAL A 81 2.76 -8.65 0.07
N LEU A 82 3.98 -8.36 0.49
CA LEU A 82 4.77 -7.23 0.01
C LEU A 82 5.88 -7.69 -0.92
N TRP A 83 6.12 -6.92 -1.98
CA TRP A 83 7.25 -7.06 -2.89
C TRP A 83 7.94 -5.73 -3.11
N GLY A 84 9.26 -5.75 -3.30
CA GLY A 84 10.05 -4.58 -3.69
C GLY A 84 10.14 -4.47 -5.21
N LEU A 85 9.82 -3.31 -5.76
CA LEU A 85 9.89 -3.01 -7.17
C LEU A 85 10.93 -1.91 -7.41
N ARG A 86 11.84 -2.15 -8.36
CA ARG A 86 12.81 -1.16 -8.85
C ARG A 86 12.21 -0.43 -10.05
N PRO A 87 11.95 0.89 -9.98
CA PRO A 87 11.44 1.65 -11.11
C PRO A 87 12.45 1.72 -12.26
N ASP A 88 12.00 1.58 -13.50
CA ASP A 88 12.84 1.70 -14.68
C ASP A 88 13.34 3.15 -14.90
N ALA A 89 12.60 4.12 -14.41
CA ALA A 89 13.04 5.52 -14.40
C ALA A 89 14.23 5.78 -13.46
N GLY A 90 14.66 4.76 -12.71
CA GLY A 90 15.72 4.89 -11.69
C GLY A 90 15.21 5.46 -10.37
N GLY A 91 16.15 5.66 -9.43
CA GLY A 91 15.87 6.15 -8.09
C GLY A 91 15.53 5.04 -7.08
N PRO A 92 14.96 5.42 -5.91
CA PRO A 92 14.63 4.48 -4.86
C PRO A 92 13.62 3.41 -5.30
N GLY A 93 13.76 2.22 -4.75
CA GLY A 93 12.76 1.17 -4.86
C GLY A 93 11.44 1.56 -4.19
N VAL A 94 10.35 0.96 -4.61
CA VAL A 94 9.06 1.12 -3.97
C VAL A 94 8.51 -0.23 -3.52
N VAL A 95 7.95 -0.28 -2.33
CA VAL A 95 7.25 -1.47 -1.84
C VAL A 95 5.84 -1.49 -2.41
N VAL A 96 5.45 -2.64 -2.96
CA VAL A 96 4.12 -2.89 -3.51
C VAL A 96 3.44 -3.95 -2.64
N ASN A 97 2.29 -3.61 -2.08
CA ASN A 97 1.40 -4.57 -1.42
C ASN A 97 0.55 -5.24 -2.50
N ARG A 98 0.87 -6.50 -2.82
CA ARG A 98 0.22 -7.25 -3.90
C ARG A 98 -1.09 -7.91 -3.51
N GLY A 99 -1.45 -7.89 -2.23
CA GLY A 99 -2.73 -8.41 -1.78
C GLY A 99 -2.65 -9.25 -0.52
N PHE A 100 -3.72 -9.99 -0.27
CA PHE A 100 -3.97 -10.78 0.93
C PHE A 100 -3.88 -12.28 0.65
N VAL A 101 -3.41 -13.03 1.64
CA VAL A 101 -3.38 -14.49 1.62
C VAL A 101 -3.81 -15.04 2.98
N ARG A 102 -4.53 -16.17 2.96
CA ARG A 102 -4.88 -16.90 4.18
C ARG A 102 -3.64 -17.54 4.80
N PRO A 103 -3.64 -17.78 6.12
CA PRO A 103 -2.57 -18.52 6.78
C PRO A 103 -2.39 -19.91 6.14
N SER A 104 -1.20 -20.46 6.29
CA SER A 104 -0.93 -21.84 5.88
C SER A 104 -1.73 -22.85 6.70
N ASP A 105 -2.29 -23.86 6.04
CA ASP A 105 -2.94 -25.00 6.70
C ASP A 105 -1.93 -25.89 7.48
N GLN A 106 -0.63 -25.71 7.23
CA GLN A 106 0.45 -26.46 7.87
C GLN A 106 0.87 -25.90 9.24
N GLY A 107 0.21 -24.83 9.69
CA GLY A 107 0.45 -24.22 11.00
C GLY A 107 0.94 -22.77 10.92
N ALA A 108 0.83 -22.06 12.04
CA ALA A 108 1.10 -20.60 12.12
C ALA A 108 2.57 -20.21 11.88
N SER A 109 3.50 -21.15 12.02
CA SER A 109 4.93 -20.93 11.77
C SER A 109 5.34 -21.12 10.30
N VAL A 110 4.46 -21.72 9.49
CA VAL A 110 4.72 -21.97 8.07
C VAL A 110 4.11 -20.81 7.25
N LEU A 111 4.95 -20.17 6.44
CA LEU A 111 4.46 -19.12 5.55
C LEU A 111 3.63 -19.73 4.43
N PRO A 112 2.51 -19.09 4.05
CA PRO A 112 1.67 -19.57 2.96
C PRO A 112 2.40 -19.47 1.61
N SER A 113 2.07 -20.36 0.68
CA SER A 113 2.49 -20.26 -0.71
C SER A 113 1.70 -19.16 -1.39
N VAL A 114 2.38 -18.33 -2.17
CA VAL A 114 1.76 -17.23 -2.93
C VAL A 114 2.23 -17.26 -4.38
N PRO A 115 1.42 -16.78 -5.33
CA PRO A 115 1.87 -16.59 -6.69
C PRO A 115 3.13 -15.69 -6.72
N PRO A 116 4.19 -16.09 -7.42
CA PRO A 116 5.39 -15.28 -7.54
C PRO A 116 5.08 -13.94 -8.21
N ALA A 117 5.92 -12.95 -7.98
CA ALA A 117 5.90 -11.75 -8.81
C ALA A 117 6.31 -12.13 -10.25
N PRO A 118 5.78 -11.44 -11.28
CA PRO A 118 6.20 -11.68 -12.63
C PRO A 118 7.68 -11.32 -12.83
N ASP A 119 8.36 -12.07 -13.68
CA ASP A 119 9.71 -11.76 -14.12
C ASP A 119 9.71 -10.64 -15.16
N GLY A 120 10.76 -9.81 -15.16
CA GLY A 120 10.94 -8.74 -16.13
C GLY A 120 10.11 -7.49 -15.84
N GLU A 121 9.93 -6.68 -16.88
CA GLU A 121 9.23 -5.40 -16.80
C GLU A 121 7.74 -5.60 -16.51
N VAL A 122 7.24 -4.84 -15.56
CA VAL A 122 5.82 -4.80 -15.16
C VAL A 122 5.37 -3.37 -14.95
N THR A 123 4.17 -3.04 -15.42
CA THR A 123 3.49 -1.79 -15.07
C THR A 123 2.50 -2.05 -13.95
N VAL A 124 2.75 -1.42 -12.82
CA VAL A 124 1.93 -1.47 -11.62
C VAL A 124 1.05 -0.23 -11.56
N THR A 125 -0.24 -0.42 -11.32
CA THR A 125 -1.21 0.63 -11.01
C THR A 125 -1.83 0.34 -9.66
N GLY A 126 -1.95 1.35 -8.82
CA GLY A 126 -2.48 1.20 -7.47
C GLY A 126 -2.62 2.52 -6.75
N TRP A 127 -2.76 2.47 -5.45
CA TRP A 127 -2.91 3.67 -4.62
C TRP A 127 -1.69 3.90 -3.74
N ALA A 128 -1.20 5.14 -3.73
CA ALA A 128 -0.15 5.57 -2.82
C ALA A 128 -0.65 5.54 -1.37
N ARG A 129 0.07 4.86 -0.50
CA ARG A 129 -0.28 4.66 0.91
C ARG A 129 0.88 4.99 1.81
N ARG A 130 0.59 5.61 2.95
CA ARG A 130 1.60 5.86 3.97
C ARG A 130 2.05 4.58 4.63
N GLY A 131 3.36 4.51 4.88
CA GLY A 131 3.93 3.51 5.75
C GLY A 131 3.34 3.57 7.16
N GLU A 132 3.38 2.45 7.85
CA GLU A 132 2.85 2.31 9.20
C GLU A 132 3.97 2.51 10.23
N ALA A 133 3.59 2.93 11.44
CA ALA A 133 4.53 2.98 12.55
C ALA A 133 5.02 1.56 12.92
N SER A 134 6.28 1.46 13.36
CA SER A 134 6.80 0.21 13.93
C SER A 134 5.97 -0.22 15.14
N ARG A 135 5.71 -1.51 15.25
CA ARG A 135 5.06 -2.10 16.43
C ARG A 135 6.06 -2.61 17.46
N GLY A 136 7.37 -2.42 17.21
CA GLY A 136 8.44 -2.79 18.14
C GLY A 136 8.50 -4.30 18.46
N LYS A 137 7.97 -5.17 17.59
CA LYS A 137 7.98 -6.62 17.76
C LYS A 137 9.01 -7.23 16.83
N GLU A 138 9.88 -8.08 17.38
CA GLU A 138 10.71 -8.94 16.55
C GLU A 138 9.83 -9.82 15.66
N ALA A 139 10.12 -9.80 14.38
CA ALA A 139 9.42 -10.60 13.39
C ALA A 139 10.32 -11.75 12.91
N ALA A 140 9.71 -12.90 12.67
CA ALA A 140 10.42 -14.02 12.04
C ALA A 140 10.88 -13.63 10.62
N ALA A 141 11.92 -14.29 10.12
CA ALA A 141 12.43 -14.07 8.78
C ALA A 141 11.31 -14.11 7.72
N GLY A 142 11.32 -13.15 6.81
CA GLY A 142 10.31 -12.99 5.78
C GLY A 142 8.98 -12.42 6.28
N THR A 143 8.90 -11.93 7.53
CA THR A 143 7.67 -11.34 8.08
C THR A 143 7.91 -9.99 8.75
N VAL A 144 6.85 -9.19 8.85
CA VAL A 144 6.80 -7.94 9.64
C VAL A 144 5.48 -7.85 10.38
N ALA A 145 5.44 -7.06 11.46
CA ALA A 145 4.23 -6.82 12.24
C ALA A 145 3.38 -5.67 11.71
N SER A 146 3.96 -4.79 10.91
CA SER A 146 3.32 -3.63 10.27
C SER A 146 4.06 -3.27 8.98
N ILE A 147 3.44 -2.49 8.10
CA ILE A 147 4.12 -1.98 6.88
C ILE A 147 4.99 -0.78 7.27
N ASN A 148 5.95 -1.02 8.16
CA ASN A 148 7.01 -0.09 8.48
C ASN A 148 8.14 -0.26 7.44
N LEU A 149 8.33 0.75 6.58
CA LEU A 149 9.20 0.60 5.41
C LEU A 149 10.66 0.28 5.76
N PRO A 150 11.28 0.86 6.79
CA PRO A 150 12.60 0.44 7.24
C PRO A 150 12.68 -1.04 7.63
N GLU A 151 11.69 -1.57 8.36
CA GLU A 151 11.61 -2.99 8.72
C GLU A 151 11.39 -3.89 7.50
N VAL A 152 10.49 -3.48 6.60
CA VAL A 152 10.23 -4.19 5.34
C VAL A 152 11.48 -4.23 4.47
N ALA A 153 12.16 -3.10 4.29
CA ALA A 153 13.40 -3.02 3.52
C ALA A 153 14.50 -3.90 4.09
N ALA A 154 14.64 -3.95 5.42
CA ALA A 154 15.57 -4.85 6.09
C ALA A 154 15.27 -6.33 5.81
N GLN A 155 14.00 -6.75 5.85
CA GLN A 155 13.58 -8.12 5.51
C GLN A 155 13.83 -8.46 4.04
N MET A 156 13.76 -7.49 3.14
CA MET A 156 14.01 -7.63 1.71
C MET A 156 15.50 -7.48 1.33
N ALA A 157 16.37 -7.10 2.26
CA ALA A 157 17.76 -6.71 2.04
C ALA A 157 17.89 -5.56 1.02
N LEU A 158 16.95 -4.61 1.02
CA LEU A 158 16.95 -3.41 0.20
C LEU A 158 17.50 -2.22 1.00
N THR A 159 18.33 -1.38 0.37
CA THR A 159 18.99 -0.25 1.03
C THR A 159 18.42 1.12 0.65
N ASP A 160 17.75 1.22 -0.47
CA ASP A 160 17.23 2.47 -1.02
C ASP A 160 15.76 2.28 -1.43
N VAL A 161 14.86 2.58 -0.51
CA VAL A 161 13.41 2.36 -0.66
C VAL A 161 12.67 3.62 -0.25
N LEU A 162 11.61 3.96 -0.98
CA LEU A 162 10.71 5.06 -0.63
C LEU A 162 10.06 4.83 0.75
N PRO A 163 9.79 5.88 1.52
CA PRO A 163 9.27 5.77 2.89
C PRO A 163 7.80 5.35 3.00
N ASP A 164 7.13 5.28 1.86
CA ASP A 164 5.72 4.91 1.72
C ASP A 164 5.57 3.84 0.64
N TYR A 165 4.37 3.30 0.43
CA TYR A 165 4.17 2.14 -0.44
C TYR A 165 3.00 2.29 -1.41
N VAL A 166 2.88 1.37 -2.35
CA VAL A 166 1.75 1.27 -3.28
C VAL A 166 0.88 0.06 -2.92
N LEU A 167 -0.41 0.28 -2.75
CA LEU A 167 -1.41 -0.78 -2.68
C LEU A 167 -1.84 -1.14 -4.11
N LEU A 168 -1.61 -2.38 -4.51
CA LEU A 168 -1.84 -2.83 -5.89
C LEU A 168 -3.32 -2.87 -6.25
N ASP A 169 -3.70 -2.19 -7.32
CA ASP A 169 -4.98 -2.35 -8.02
C ASP A 169 -4.84 -3.35 -9.18
N SER A 170 -3.90 -3.10 -10.07
CA SER A 170 -3.63 -3.95 -11.24
C SER A 170 -2.15 -3.94 -11.62
N GLU A 171 -1.71 -5.01 -12.24
CA GLU A 171 -0.36 -5.13 -12.81
C GLU A 171 -0.42 -5.81 -14.18
N ARG A 172 0.45 -5.37 -15.10
CA ARG A 172 0.58 -5.90 -16.45
C ARG A 172 2.06 -6.08 -16.80
N THR A 173 2.38 -7.23 -17.34
CA THR A 173 3.71 -7.50 -17.92
C THR A 173 3.90 -6.78 -19.27
N ALA A 174 5.12 -6.68 -19.74
CA ALA A 174 5.45 -6.01 -21.01
C ALA A 174 4.70 -6.59 -22.21
N ASP A 175 4.34 -7.88 -22.19
CA ASP A 175 3.52 -8.54 -23.22
C ASP A 175 2.01 -8.29 -23.05
N GLY A 176 1.61 -7.50 -22.05
CA GLY A 176 0.21 -7.16 -21.77
C GLY A 176 -0.57 -8.18 -20.95
N THR A 177 0.06 -9.27 -20.48
CA THR A 177 -0.59 -10.27 -19.63
C THR A 177 -0.83 -9.71 -18.22
N THR A 178 -1.88 -10.20 -17.56
CA THR A 178 -2.15 -9.95 -16.15
C THR A 178 -1.64 -11.14 -15.33
N PRO A 179 -0.61 -10.95 -14.49
CA PRO A 179 -0.05 -12.04 -13.69
C PRO A 179 -1.02 -12.54 -12.62
N GLN A 180 -0.83 -13.76 -12.17
CA GLN A 180 -1.50 -14.25 -10.97
C GLN A 180 -1.00 -13.48 -9.75
N ARG A 181 -1.90 -13.16 -8.84
CA ARG A 181 -1.59 -12.43 -7.61
C ARG A 181 -2.39 -12.95 -6.42
N PRO A 182 -2.00 -12.61 -5.18
CA PRO A 182 -2.83 -12.79 -3.99
C PRO A 182 -4.19 -12.07 -4.12
N GLN A 183 -5.13 -12.37 -3.21
CA GLN A 183 -6.45 -11.75 -3.22
C GLN A 183 -6.33 -10.22 -3.13
N PRO A 184 -6.98 -9.44 -3.99
CA PRO A 184 -6.97 -7.98 -3.93
C PRO A 184 -7.51 -7.44 -2.61
N LEU A 185 -6.98 -6.28 -2.19
CA LEU A 185 -7.37 -5.58 -0.96
C LEU A 185 -8.35 -4.42 -1.21
N GLY A 186 -8.65 -4.09 -2.45
CA GLY A 186 -9.54 -3.00 -2.85
C GLY A 186 -10.52 -3.43 -3.92
#